data_bd8e14926af1431e2c5c1074741d64be
#
_entry.id   bd8e14926af1431e2c5c1074741d64be
#
_cell.length_a   1.000
_cell.length_b   1.000
_cell.length_c   1.000
_cell.angle_alpha   90.00
_cell.angle_beta   90.00
_cell.angle_gamma   90.00
#
_symmetry.space_group_name_H-M   'P 1'
#
loop_
_entity.id
_entity.type
_entity.pdbx_description
1 polymer ?
#
loop_
_entity_poly.entity_id
_entity_poly.type
_entity_poly.pdbx_seq_one_letter_code
_entity_poly.pdbx_strand_id
1 'polypeptide(L)'
;MFSTAYNRIRTAGVHASLVFMNGAPSSGRVWLEDGSHVSLERIRIIGNRFRFIFLRQQQVYIPDLFDRQVRAFGPDVQRLLQELRVGIVGVGGTGSCVAEQLVRLGVGLVLIADGENFEATNVNRVYGSRVVDADIPKVKLAERMVADVGLGTKIDVIPKPITFESVLSESRLRRDFLVHG
;
A
#
# COMPACT_ATOMS: atom_id res chain seq x y z
N MET A 1 28.51 -3.11 -23.36
CA MET A 1 28.50 -4.52 -22.92
C MET A 1 27.09 -5.02 -22.64
N PHE A 2 26.22 -4.29 -21.92
CA PHE A 2 24.84 -4.73 -21.62
C PHE A 2 23.89 -4.72 -22.82
N SER A 3 23.98 -3.77 -23.75
CA SER A 3 23.20 -3.76 -24.98
C SER A 3 23.43 -4.98 -25.86
N THR A 4 24.65 -5.55 -25.82
CA THR A 4 24.99 -6.75 -26.57
C THR A 4 24.37 -7.99 -25.97
N ALA A 5 24.28 -8.10 -24.63
CA ALA A 5 23.60 -9.21 -23.95
C ALA A 5 22.10 -9.17 -24.20
N TYR A 6 21.46 -7.99 -24.12
CA TYR A 6 20.05 -7.79 -24.43
C TYR A 6 19.70 -8.23 -25.86
N ASN A 7 20.49 -7.82 -26.84
CA ASN A 7 20.27 -8.19 -28.25
C ASN A 7 20.43 -9.69 -28.54
N ARG A 8 21.16 -10.43 -27.71
CA ARG A 8 21.36 -11.89 -27.84
C ARG A 8 20.25 -12.71 -27.18
N ILE A 9 19.51 -12.14 -26.20
CA ILE A 9 18.52 -12.87 -25.39
C ILE A 9 17.09 -12.36 -25.69
N ARG A 10 16.85 -11.85 -26.87
CA ARG A 10 15.58 -11.23 -27.31
C ARG A 10 14.32 -12.09 -27.14
N THR A 11 14.47 -13.38 -26.90
CA THR A 11 13.33 -14.32 -26.82
C THR A 11 12.72 -14.45 -25.40
N ALA A 12 13.23 -13.77 -24.40
CA ALA A 12 12.87 -14.01 -23.00
C ALA A 12 12.18 -12.84 -22.26
N GLY A 13 11.63 -11.83 -22.98
CA GLY A 13 10.87 -10.74 -22.35
C GLY A 13 11.75 -9.76 -21.53
N VAL A 14 11.24 -9.33 -20.39
CA VAL A 14 11.89 -8.33 -19.52
C VAL A 14 13.13 -8.91 -18.84
N HIS A 15 14.27 -8.19 -18.91
CA HIS A 15 15.53 -8.58 -18.29
C HIS A 15 15.92 -7.61 -17.18
N ALA A 16 16.55 -8.12 -16.14
CA ALA A 16 17.08 -7.30 -15.06
C ALA A 16 18.59 -7.52 -14.89
N SER A 17 19.30 -6.46 -14.51
CA SER A 17 20.69 -6.51 -14.09
C SER A 17 20.83 -5.96 -12.69
N LEU A 18 21.65 -6.62 -11.86
CA LEU A 18 21.98 -6.19 -10.51
C LEU A 18 23.48 -6.03 -10.38
N VAL A 19 23.92 -4.97 -9.73
CA VAL A 19 25.31 -4.74 -9.37
C VAL A 19 25.46 -4.95 -7.87
N PHE A 20 26.40 -5.78 -7.48
CA PHE A 20 26.72 -6.03 -6.07
C PHE A 20 28.04 -5.32 -5.72
N MET A 21 28.04 -4.70 -4.54
CA MET A 21 29.24 -4.10 -3.94
C MET A 21 29.34 -4.58 -2.49
N ASN A 22 30.49 -5.11 -2.11
CA ASN A 22 30.72 -5.66 -0.77
C ASN A 22 29.67 -6.69 -0.32
N GLY A 23 29.21 -7.54 -1.25
CA GLY A 23 28.22 -8.59 -0.97
C GLY A 23 26.76 -8.13 -0.88
N ALA A 24 26.48 -6.85 -1.09
CA ALA A 24 25.13 -6.30 -1.10
C ALA A 24 24.77 -5.70 -2.47
N PRO A 25 23.49 -5.75 -2.90
CA PRO A 25 23.06 -5.06 -4.10
C PRO A 25 23.22 -3.55 -3.93
N SER A 26 23.89 -2.90 -4.87
CA SER A 26 24.15 -1.45 -4.85
C SER A 26 23.37 -0.68 -5.91
N SER A 27 23.07 -1.30 -7.04
CA SER A 27 22.26 -0.72 -8.10
C SER A 27 21.66 -1.82 -8.96
N GLY A 28 20.61 -1.47 -9.73
CA GLY A 28 20.00 -2.39 -10.67
C GLY A 28 19.20 -1.67 -11.74
N ARG A 29 18.95 -2.37 -12.84
CA ARG A 29 18.14 -1.88 -13.96
C ARG A 29 17.26 -3.01 -14.48
N VAL A 30 16.07 -2.64 -14.94
CA VAL A 30 15.18 -3.50 -15.71
C VAL A 30 15.15 -2.98 -17.14
N TRP A 31 15.43 -3.85 -18.08
CA TRP A 31 15.39 -3.58 -19.51
C TRP A 31 14.03 -3.99 -20.05
N LEU A 32 13.36 -3.07 -20.72
CA LEU A 32 12.07 -3.27 -21.32
C LEU A 32 12.18 -3.82 -22.74
N GLU A 33 11.09 -4.29 -23.32
CA GLU A 33 11.04 -4.90 -24.64
C GLU A 33 11.44 -3.91 -25.76
N ASP A 34 11.20 -2.62 -25.56
CA ASP A 34 11.58 -1.54 -26.48
C ASP A 34 13.08 -1.17 -26.42
N GLY A 35 13.86 -1.85 -25.57
CA GLY A 35 15.28 -1.58 -25.37
C GLY A 35 15.58 -0.43 -24.40
N SER A 36 14.56 0.25 -23.89
CA SER A 36 14.70 1.21 -22.80
C SER A 36 15.01 0.52 -21.47
N HIS A 37 15.41 1.26 -20.46
CA HIS A 37 15.61 0.70 -19.14
C HIS A 37 15.12 1.65 -18.03
N VAL A 38 14.68 1.06 -16.93
CA VAL A 38 14.34 1.76 -15.68
C VAL A 38 15.28 1.31 -14.57
N SER A 39 15.69 2.24 -13.72
CA SER A 39 16.50 1.92 -12.55
C SER A 39 15.63 1.21 -11.51
N LEU A 40 16.17 0.17 -10.89
CA LEU A 40 15.54 -0.48 -9.74
C LEU A 40 15.67 0.42 -8.52
N GLU A 41 14.57 0.70 -7.88
CA GLU A 41 14.52 1.46 -6.63
C GLU A 41 14.58 0.55 -5.42
N ARG A 42 13.97 -0.63 -5.55
CA ARG A 42 13.80 -1.58 -4.45
C ARG A 42 13.88 -3.02 -4.94
N ILE A 43 14.49 -3.88 -4.13
CA ILE A 43 14.46 -5.35 -4.30
C ILE A 43 13.65 -5.93 -3.15
N ARG A 44 12.68 -6.76 -3.48
CA ARG A 44 11.91 -7.53 -2.51
C ARG A 44 12.41 -8.98 -2.55
N ILE A 45 12.91 -9.47 -1.43
CA ILE A 45 13.31 -10.88 -1.28
C ILE A 45 12.21 -11.58 -0.49
N ILE A 46 11.60 -12.59 -1.12
CA ILE A 46 10.53 -13.40 -0.53
C ILE A 46 11.10 -14.78 -0.24
N GLY A 47 11.09 -15.17 1.03
CA GLY A 47 11.59 -16.45 1.53
C GLY A 47 11.10 -16.67 2.97
N ASN A 48 11.83 -17.41 3.78
CA ASN A 48 11.52 -17.61 5.22
C ASN A 48 11.47 -16.28 6.00
N ARG A 49 12.06 -15.24 5.48
CA ARG A 49 11.97 -13.86 5.98
C ARG A 49 11.80 -12.91 4.81
N PHE A 50 10.92 -11.96 4.94
CA PHE A 50 10.82 -10.85 3.99
C PHE A 50 12.00 -9.91 4.21
N ARG A 51 12.67 -9.53 3.10
CA ARG A 51 13.70 -8.50 3.11
C ARG A 51 13.42 -7.48 2.02
N PHE A 52 13.55 -6.22 2.37
CA PHE A 52 13.52 -5.11 1.42
C PHE A 52 14.91 -4.49 1.37
N ILE A 53 15.42 -4.30 0.15
CA ILE A 53 16.70 -3.63 -0.08
C ILE A 53 16.39 -2.42 -0.96
N PHE A 54 16.55 -1.24 -0.42
CA PHE A 54 16.38 0.00 -1.15
C PHE A 54 17.70 0.36 -1.84
N LEU A 55 17.70 0.38 -3.18
CA LEU A 55 18.87 0.71 -4.00
C LEU A 55 19.06 2.21 -4.18
N ARG A 56 18.00 2.96 -3.98
CA ARG A 56 17.99 4.41 -3.99
C ARG A 56 17.50 4.89 -2.64
N GLN A 57 18.35 5.55 -1.89
CA GLN A 57 17.92 6.29 -0.71
C GLN A 57 17.17 7.54 -1.19
N GLN A 58 15.87 7.43 -1.40
CA GLN A 58 15.04 8.61 -1.36
C GLN A 58 15.02 9.07 0.09
N GLN A 59 15.43 10.30 0.35
CA GLN A 59 15.21 10.95 1.64
C GLN A 59 13.71 11.26 1.76
N VAL A 60 12.90 10.25 2.03
CA VAL A 60 11.51 10.46 2.41
C VAL A 60 11.54 10.95 3.85
N TYR A 61 11.03 12.15 4.06
CA TYR A 61 10.86 12.69 5.40
C TYR A 61 9.90 11.81 6.20
N ILE A 62 10.35 11.36 7.35
CA ILE A 62 9.50 10.64 8.31
C ILE A 62 9.17 11.62 9.43
N PRO A 63 7.88 12.01 9.60
CA PRO A 63 7.47 12.87 10.69
C PRO A 63 7.80 12.27 12.07
N ASP A 64 8.11 13.12 13.05
CA ASP A 64 8.41 12.70 14.43
C ASP A 64 7.24 11.95 15.10
N LEU A 65 6.03 12.11 14.59
CA LEU A 65 4.83 11.36 14.99
C LEU A 65 5.04 9.84 14.93
N PHE A 66 5.95 9.37 14.05
CA PHE A 66 6.28 7.96 13.89
C PHE A 66 7.54 7.52 14.66
N ASP A 67 8.10 8.35 15.55
CA ASP A 67 9.35 8.05 16.27
C ASP A 67 9.31 6.68 16.98
N ARG A 68 8.22 6.34 17.65
CA ARG A 68 8.09 5.03 18.33
C ARG A 68 8.09 3.86 17.36
N GLN A 69 7.47 4.02 16.21
CA GLN A 69 7.45 2.98 15.16
C GLN A 69 8.83 2.85 14.53
N VAL A 70 9.49 3.96 14.26
CA VAL A 70 10.87 3.99 13.74
C VAL A 70 11.83 3.30 14.71
N ARG A 71 11.69 3.50 16.01
CA ARG A 71 12.49 2.79 17.03
C ARG A 71 12.20 1.30 17.08
N ALA A 72 10.94 0.89 16.83
CA ALA A 72 10.55 -0.52 16.85
C ALA A 72 10.91 -1.28 15.58
N PHE A 73 10.71 -0.69 14.40
CA PHE A 73 10.78 -1.38 13.10
C PHE A 73 11.90 -0.86 12.20
N GLY A 74 12.51 0.27 12.54
CA GLY A 74 13.49 0.96 11.71
C GLY A 74 12.86 1.93 10.69
N PRO A 75 13.65 2.92 10.23
CA PRO A 75 13.17 3.95 9.31
C PRO A 75 12.77 3.39 7.94
N ASP A 76 13.40 2.31 7.48
CA ASP A 76 13.10 1.72 6.17
C ASP A 76 11.72 1.08 6.13
N VAL A 77 11.29 0.46 7.24
CA VAL A 77 9.93 -0.10 7.36
C VAL A 77 8.90 1.04 7.37
N GLN A 78 9.17 2.13 8.08
CA GLN A 78 8.26 3.28 8.12
C GLN A 78 8.13 3.94 6.74
N ARG A 79 9.22 4.08 5.98
CA ARG A 79 9.18 4.57 4.59
C ARG A 79 8.33 3.65 3.72
N LEU A 80 8.53 2.33 3.85
CA LEU A 80 7.72 1.35 3.12
C LEU A 80 6.23 1.51 3.42
N LEU A 81 5.85 1.67 4.70
CA LEU A 81 4.45 1.90 5.09
C LEU A 81 3.89 3.15 4.44
N GLN A 82 4.63 4.25 4.41
CA GLN A 82 4.22 5.51 3.77
C GLN A 82 4.07 5.40 2.23
N GLU A 83 4.71 4.42 1.61
CA GLU A 83 4.56 4.13 0.17
C GLU A 83 3.42 3.16 -0.13
N LEU A 84 2.96 2.38 0.85
CA LEU A 84 1.93 1.36 0.64
C LEU A 84 0.60 1.97 0.22
N ARG A 85 -0.09 1.20 -0.62
CA ARG A 85 -1.44 1.47 -1.12
C ARG A 85 -2.29 0.24 -0.83
N VAL A 86 -3.21 0.35 0.11
CA VAL A 86 -4.01 -0.78 0.59
C VAL A 86 -5.46 -0.60 0.19
N GLY A 87 -6.04 -1.63 -0.42
CA GLY A 87 -7.47 -1.72 -0.69
C GLY A 87 -8.19 -2.45 0.44
N ILE A 88 -9.33 -1.93 0.88
CA ILE A 88 -10.20 -2.54 1.89
C ILE A 88 -11.60 -2.65 1.30
N VAL A 89 -12.10 -3.87 1.20
CA VAL A 89 -13.47 -4.14 0.74
C VAL A 89 -14.32 -4.51 1.95
N GLY A 90 -15.29 -3.65 2.24
CA GLY A 90 -16.10 -3.72 3.45
C GLY A 90 -15.46 -2.99 4.64
N VAL A 91 -16.15 -1.97 5.17
CA VAL A 91 -15.77 -1.25 6.40
C VAL A 91 -16.81 -1.44 7.51
N GLY A 92 -17.28 -2.67 7.65
CA GLY A 92 -18.01 -3.14 8.81
C GLY A 92 -17.11 -3.28 10.04
N GLY A 93 -17.42 -4.21 10.94
CA GLY A 93 -16.67 -4.38 12.20
C GLY A 93 -15.18 -4.63 11.99
N THR A 94 -14.82 -5.61 11.17
CA THR A 94 -13.41 -5.97 10.91
C THR A 94 -12.72 -4.94 10.04
N GLY A 95 -13.34 -4.55 8.91
CA GLY A 95 -12.70 -3.64 7.95
C GLY A 95 -12.46 -2.25 8.52
N SER A 96 -13.37 -1.70 9.33
CA SER A 96 -13.16 -0.41 9.99
C SER A 96 -12.01 -0.43 10.99
N CYS A 97 -11.90 -1.52 11.77
CA CYS A 97 -10.79 -1.73 12.69
C CYS A 97 -9.45 -1.79 11.95
N VAL A 98 -9.38 -2.59 10.88
CA VAL A 98 -8.15 -2.70 10.06
C VAL A 98 -7.81 -1.37 9.41
N ALA A 99 -8.81 -0.64 8.87
CA ALA A 99 -8.60 0.67 8.27
C ALA A 99 -7.95 1.63 9.26
N GLU A 100 -8.49 1.73 10.48
CA GLU A 100 -7.93 2.62 11.51
C GLU A 100 -6.48 2.24 11.88
N GLN A 101 -6.19 0.94 12.05
CA GLN A 101 -4.84 0.50 12.37
C GLN A 101 -3.85 0.83 11.25
N LEU A 102 -4.21 0.63 9.98
CA LEU A 102 -3.37 0.97 8.83
C LEU A 102 -3.10 2.47 8.74
N VAL A 103 -4.11 3.30 9.00
CA VAL A 103 -3.96 4.76 9.05
C VAL A 103 -3.00 5.17 10.17
N ARG A 104 -3.14 4.57 11.37
CA ARG A 104 -2.23 4.84 12.52
C ARG A 104 -0.81 4.35 12.28
N LEU A 105 -0.62 3.31 11.46
CA LEU A 105 0.70 2.86 11.01
C LEU A 105 1.33 3.82 9.97
N GLY A 106 0.57 4.77 9.44
CA GLY A 106 1.04 5.74 8.45
C GLY A 106 1.13 5.17 7.04
N VAL A 107 0.21 4.28 6.66
CA VAL A 107 0.08 3.81 5.28
C VAL A 107 -0.20 4.99 4.36
N GLY A 108 0.46 5.03 3.20
CA GLY A 108 0.40 6.18 2.30
C GLY A 108 -0.98 6.42 1.67
N LEU A 109 -1.70 5.34 1.31
CA LEU A 109 -3.04 5.43 0.78
C LEU A 109 -3.89 4.23 1.21
N VAL A 110 -5.12 4.49 1.62
CA VAL A 110 -6.17 3.47 1.76
C VAL A 110 -7.27 3.72 0.71
N LEU A 111 -7.64 2.68 -0.03
CA LEU A 111 -8.79 2.66 -0.92
C LEU A 111 -9.88 1.85 -0.25
N ILE A 112 -11.02 2.44 0.03
CA ILE A 112 -12.12 1.81 0.77
C ILE A 112 -13.33 1.65 -0.15
N ALA A 113 -13.86 0.43 -0.22
CA ALA A 113 -15.06 0.11 -0.97
C ALA A 113 -16.11 -0.48 -0.03
N ASP A 114 -17.26 0.17 0.06
CA ASP A 114 -18.44 -0.31 0.79
C ASP A 114 -19.68 0.37 0.22
N GLY A 115 -20.73 -0.40 -0.01
CA GLY A 115 -21.99 0.11 -0.57
C GLY A 115 -23.11 0.31 0.47
N GLU A 116 -22.83 0.05 1.74
CA GLU A 116 -23.84 0.09 2.79
C GLU A 116 -23.84 1.42 3.54
N ASN A 117 -25.03 1.78 4.05
CA ASN A 117 -25.15 2.82 5.03
C ASN A 117 -24.92 2.25 6.45
N PHE A 118 -24.52 3.14 7.34
CA PHE A 118 -24.36 2.84 8.74
C PHE A 118 -25.75 2.77 9.41
N GLU A 119 -25.95 1.72 10.22
CA GLU A 119 -27.10 1.57 11.09
C GLU A 119 -26.68 1.80 12.55
N ALA A 120 -27.54 2.42 13.35
CA ALA A 120 -27.26 2.67 14.77
C ALA A 120 -26.84 1.40 15.55
N THR A 121 -27.38 0.24 15.16
CA THR A 121 -27.01 -1.09 15.70
C THR A 121 -25.58 -1.52 15.39
N ASN A 122 -24.90 -0.83 14.49
CA ASN A 122 -23.51 -1.12 14.09
C ASN A 122 -22.49 -0.39 14.97
N VAL A 123 -22.92 0.55 15.82
CA VAL A 123 -22.02 1.41 16.62
C VAL A 123 -21.09 0.62 17.54
N ASN A 124 -21.49 -0.55 17.97
CA ASN A 124 -20.73 -1.43 18.86
C ASN A 124 -19.51 -2.10 18.20
N ARG A 125 -19.39 -2.03 16.87
CA ARG A 125 -18.32 -2.71 16.12
C ARG A 125 -17.69 -1.91 14.98
N VAL A 126 -18.33 -0.83 14.51
CA VAL A 126 -17.77 0.01 13.45
C VAL A 126 -16.95 1.15 14.05
N TYR A 127 -15.67 1.11 13.86
CA TYR A 127 -14.75 2.11 14.40
C TYR A 127 -14.99 3.48 13.78
N GLY A 128 -14.84 4.53 14.60
CA GLY A 128 -15.06 5.91 14.18
C GLY A 128 -16.53 6.32 14.03
N SER A 129 -17.48 5.38 14.26
CA SER A 129 -18.91 5.66 14.17
C SER A 129 -19.49 6.19 15.50
N ARG A 130 -20.62 6.88 15.39
CA ARG A 130 -21.42 7.44 16.49
C ARG A 130 -22.89 7.08 16.26
N VAL A 131 -23.70 7.02 17.30
CA VAL A 131 -25.13 6.73 17.18
C VAL A 131 -25.86 7.70 16.22
N VAL A 132 -25.41 8.96 16.21
CA VAL A 132 -25.99 10.02 15.35
C VAL A 132 -25.63 9.88 13.86
N ASP A 133 -24.76 8.94 13.51
CA ASP A 133 -24.32 8.69 12.13
C ASP A 133 -25.27 7.75 11.36
N ALA A 134 -26.42 7.40 11.90
CA ALA A 134 -27.40 6.56 11.23
C ALA A 134 -27.70 7.09 9.82
N ASP A 135 -27.83 6.18 8.85
CA ASP A 135 -28.07 6.43 7.41
C ASP A 135 -26.92 7.09 6.63
N ILE A 136 -25.79 7.39 7.28
CA ILE A 136 -24.59 7.89 6.58
C ILE A 136 -23.88 6.71 5.89
N PRO A 137 -23.42 6.83 4.62
CA PRO A 137 -22.62 5.81 3.98
C PRO A 137 -21.36 5.47 4.80
N LYS A 138 -21.08 4.18 5.02
CA LYS A 138 -19.93 3.72 5.83
C LYS A 138 -18.60 4.26 5.31
N VAL A 139 -18.45 4.42 3.99
CA VAL A 139 -17.25 5.03 3.40
C VAL A 139 -17.03 6.47 3.87
N LYS A 140 -18.10 7.24 4.15
CA LYS A 140 -17.98 8.59 4.68
C LYS A 140 -17.52 8.63 6.14
N LEU A 141 -17.88 7.63 6.93
CA LEU A 141 -17.37 7.47 8.29
C LEU A 141 -15.87 7.16 8.25
N ALA A 142 -15.45 6.33 7.30
CA ALA A 142 -14.03 6.03 7.09
C ALA A 142 -13.23 7.27 6.63
N GLU A 143 -13.76 8.10 5.72
CA GLU A 143 -13.14 9.38 5.36
C GLU A 143 -12.95 10.29 6.57
N ARG A 144 -13.98 10.41 7.40
CA ARG A 144 -13.90 11.19 8.64
C ARG A 144 -12.84 10.63 9.59
N MET A 145 -12.81 9.32 9.81
CA MET A 145 -11.82 8.66 10.66
C MET A 145 -10.39 8.95 10.19
N VAL A 146 -10.12 8.85 8.89
CA VAL A 146 -8.79 9.15 8.34
C VAL A 146 -8.41 10.61 8.58
N ALA A 147 -9.36 11.53 8.39
CA ALA A 147 -9.14 12.95 8.65
C ALA A 147 -8.89 13.25 10.14
N ASP A 148 -9.67 12.63 11.03
CA ASP A 148 -9.56 12.80 12.49
C ASP A 148 -8.23 12.24 13.03
N VAL A 149 -7.72 11.13 12.47
CA VAL A 149 -6.40 10.59 12.84
C VAL A 149 -5.27 11.52 12.38
N GLY A 150 -5.40 12.17 11.23
CA GLY A 150 -4.53 13.28 10.79
C GLY A 150 -3.06 12.93 10.54
N LEU A 151 -2.70 11.67 10.28
CA LEU A 151 -1.31 11.22 10.07
C LEU A 151 -0.84 11.30 8.60
N GLY A 152 -1.62 11.96 7.72
CA GLY A 152 -1.25 12.19 6.32
C GLY A 152 -1.56 11.03 5.37
N THR A 153 -2.21 9.97 5.84
CA THR A 153 -2.73 8.90 4.97
C THR A 153 -3.76 9.49 4.00
N LYS A 154 -3.60 9.21 2.71
CA LYS A 154 -4.59 9.56 1.69
C LYS A 154 -5.70 8.53 1.69
N ILE A 155 -6.92 8.97 1.41
CA ILE A 155 -8.06 8.07 1.26
C ILE A 155 -8.71 8.26 -0.11
N ASP A 156 -9.10 7.15 -0.73
CA ASP A 156 -9.97 7.08 -1.91
C ASP A 156 -11.13 6.16 -1.59
N VAL A 157 -12.34 6.47 -2.06
CA VAL A 157 -13.54 5.70 -1.71
C VAL A 157 -14.35 5.27 -2.92
N ILE A 158 -14.97 4.11 -2.81
CA ILE A 158 -15.91 3.55 -3.78
C ILE A 158 -17.22 3.24 -3.03
N PRO A 159 -18.24 4.14 -3.13
CA PRO A 159 -19.50 3.99 -2.38
C PRO A 159 -20.46 3.03 -3.10
N LYS A 160 -20.04 1.81 -3.36
CA LYS A 160 -20.85 0.75 -3.98
C LYS A 160 -20.35 -0.63 -3.56
N PRO A 161 -21.22 -1.65 -3.59
CA PRO A 161 -20.82 -3.02 -3.35
C PRO A 161 -19.74 -3.46 -4.36
N ILE A 162 -18.75 -4.19 -3.88
CA ILE A 162 -17.69 -4.76 -4.71
C ILE A 162 -17.71 -6.27 -4.52
N THR A 163 -17.88 -7.01 -5.63
CA THR A 163 -17.71 -8.46 -5.65
C THR A 163 -16.25 -8.82 -5.94
N PHE A 164 -15.88 -10.08 -5.69
CA PHE A 164 -14.53 -10.56 -5.98
C PHE A 164 -14.16 -10.37 -7.46
N GLU A 165 -15.10 -10.65 -8.39
CA GLU A 165 -14.91 -10.46 -9.81
C GLU A 165 -14.69 -8.99 -10.17
N SER A 166 -15.43 -8.07 -9.53
CA SER A 166 -15.28 -6.64 -9.77
C SER A 166 -13.96 -6.08 -9.20
N VAL A 167 -13.40 -6.68 -8.16
CA VAL A 167 -12.05 -6.33 -7.66
C VAL A 167 -10.99 -6.54 -8.73
N LEU A 168 -11.07 -7.65 -9.46
CA LEU A 168 -10.11 -7.97 -10.53
C LEU A 168 -10.20 -7.02 -11.72
N SER A 169 -11.39 -6.52 -12.03
CA SER A 169 -11.66 -5.60 -13.14
C SER A 169 -11.46 -4.11 -12.79
N GLU A 170 -11.64 -3.73 -11.53
CA GLU A 170 -11.51 -2.34 -11.09
C GLU A 170 -10.03 -1.94 -10.95
N SER A 171 -9.55 -1.14 -11.90
CA SER A 171 -8.14 -0.72 -11.96
C SER A 171 -7.67 0.02 -10.69
N ARG A 172 -8.58 0.74 -10.00
CA ARG A 172 -8.27 1.43 -8.75
C ARG A 172 -8.01 0.48 -7.60
N LEU A 173 -8.56 -0.75 -7.63
CA LEU A 173 -8.34 -1.78 -6.63
C LEU A 173 -7.06 -2.59 -6.86
N ARG A 174 -6.40 -2.42 -8.00
CA ARG A 174 -5.06 -3.00 -8.24
C ARG A 174 -4.02 -2.23 -7.44
N ARG A 175 -3.88 -2.60 -6.18
CA ARG A 175 -2.99 -1.99 -5.20
C ARG A 175 -1.97 -3.01 -4.70
N ASP A 176 -1.07 -2.58 -3.82
CA ASP A 176 -0.05 -3.45 -3.26
C ASP A 176 -0.66 -4.56 -2.40
N PHE A 177 -1.75 -4.24 -1.71
CA PHE A 177 -2.48 -5.19 -0.87
C PHE A 177 -3.99 -4.93 -0.93
N LEU A 178 -4.77 -6.01 -0.77
CA LEU A 178 -6.21 -5.98 -0.66
C LEU A 178 -6.63 -6.71 0.62
N VAL A 179 -7.48 -6.09 1.40
CA VAL A 179 -8.07 -6.63 2.63
C VAL A 179 -9.58 -6.74 2.43
N HIS A 180 -10.14 -7.90 2.74
CA HIS A 180 -11.59 -8.12 2.83
C HIS A 180 -12.01 -8.07 4.30
N GLY A 181 -12.98 -7.21 4.62
CA GLY A 181 -13.54 -7.02 5.95
C GLY A 181 -14.99 -7.49 6.07
#